data_ca39458ca5ae2785644b0a53745e358f
#
_entry.id   ca39458ca5ae2785644b0a53745e358f
#
_cell.length_a   1.000
_cell.length_b   1.000
_cell.length_c   1.000
_cell.angle_alpha   90.00
_cell.angle_beta   90.00
_cell.angle_gamma   90.00
#
_symmetry.space_group_name_H-M   'P 1'
#
loop_
_entity.id
_entity.type
_entity.pdbx_description
1 polymer ?
#
loop_
_entity_poly.entity_id
_entity_poly.type
_entity_poly.pdbx_seq_one_letter_code
_entity_poly.pdbx_strand_id
1 'polypeptide(L)'
;YAFKLMGVLQRASLNIITNPYPNSVLQNRTDGYPRRRGCTRVDELLAAGVNVCIGHDDLMDPWYPMGKGSMLGAANLLMHTAQLSGYDQIGQLLDMITVNSARTMCLEDYGIEEGNSADFVVLDADTPFDAVRLTCECLYVVRRGKIVCETAPARRELRFGGRTETIDFKL
;
A
#
# COMPACT_ATOMS: atom_id res chain seq x y z
N TYR A 1 -27.12 9.35 -1.73
CA TYR A 1 -26.44 9.85 -2.95
C TYR A 1 -25.14 9.05 -3.23
N ALA A 2 -24.24 8.91 -2.27
CA ALA A 2 -22.93 8.26 -2.45
C ALA A 2 -23.04 6.84 -3.03
N PHE A 3 -23.89 5.97 -2.49
CA PHE A 3 -24.08 4.60 -3.00
C PHE A 3 -24.56 4.55 -4.47
N LYS A 4 -25.45 5.49 -4.85
CA LYS A 4 -25.87 5.60 -6.26
C LYS A 4 -24.70 5.98 -7.15
N LEU A 5 -23.84 6.88 -6.69
CA LEU A 5 -22.64 7.28 -7.43
C LEU A 5 -21.66 6.11 -7.56
N MET A 6 -21.42 5.34 -6.51
CA MET A 6 -20.55 4.14 -6.58
C MET A 6 -21.03 3.15 -7.63
N GLY A 7 -22.34 2.90 -7.72
CA GLY A 7 -22.90 2.07 -8.76
C GLY A 7 -22.74 2.64 -10.18
N VAL A 8 -22.69 3.97 -10.33
CA VAL A 8 -22.38 4.61 -11.63
C VAL A 8 -20.91 4.43 -11.97
N LEU A 9 -20.00 4.63 -11.01
CA LEU A 9 -18.56 4.44 -11.19
C LEU A 9 -18.26 3.00 -11.62
N GLN A 10 -18.86 2.02 -10.95
CA GLN A 10 -18.69 0.61 -11.27
C GLN A 10 -19.17 0.29 -12.71
N ARG A 11 -20.38 0.72 -13.09
CA ARG A 11 -20.91 0.49 -14.46
C ARG A 11 -20.10 1.21 -15.55
N ALA A 12 -19.50 2.33 -15.20
CA ALA A 12 -18.62 3.07 -16.11
C ALA A 12 -17.18 2.52 -16.13
N SER A 13 -16.90 1.44 -15.37
CA SER A 13 -15.56 0.84 -15.24
C SER A 13 -14.48 1.86 -14.87
N LEU A 14 -14.84 2.84 -14.03
CA LEU A 14 -13.90 3.86 -13.57
C LEU A 14 -13.05 3.31 -12.43
N ASN A 15 -11.76 3.63 -12.49
CA ASN A 15 -10.81 3.32 -11.41
C ASN A 15 -10.72 4.50 -10.44
N ILE A 16 -10.54 4.20 -9.16
CA ILE A 16 -10.30 5.20 -8.11
C ILE A 16 -8.89 5.01 -7.58
N ILE A 17 -8.13 6.11 -7.52
CA ILE A 17 -6.82 6.15 -6.88
C ILE A 17 -6.97 6.90 -5.57
N THR A 18 -6.62 6.27 -4.44
CA THR A 18 -6.61 6.89 -3.12
C THR A 18 -5.18 7.17 -2.68
N ASN A 19 -4.94 8.40 -2.22
CA ASN A 19 -3.61 8.90 -1.87
C ASN A 19 -3.55 9.24 -0.37
N PRO A 20 -3.33 8.24 0.51
CA PRO A 20 -3.49 8.43 1.95
C PRO A 20 -2.52 9.43 2.56
N TYR A 21 -1.29 9.53 2.07
CA TYR A 21 -0.28 10.44 2.60
C TYR A 21 -0.65 11.91 2.45
N PRO A 22 -0.77 12.47 1.22
CA PRO A 22 -1.09 13.89 1.07
C PRO A 22 -2.50 14.20 1.57
N ASN A 23 -3.47 13.31 1.38
CA ASN A 23 -4.82 13.52 1.89
C ASN A 23 -4.84 13.71 3.41
N SER A 24 -4.07 12.91 4.16
CA SER A 24 -4.00 13.01 5.63
C SER A 24 -3.35 14.32 6.10
N VAL A 25 -2.44 14.87 5.32
CA VAL A 25 -1.73 16.11 5.65
C VAL A 25 -2.50 17.36 5.19
N LEU A 26 -3.10 17.31 4.01
CA LEU A 26 -3.71 18.48 3.38
C LEU A 26 -5.17 18.70 3.81
N GLN A 27 -5.90 17.62 4.12
CA GLN A 27 -7.30 17.72 4.50
C GLN A 27 -7.50 18.55 5.76
N ASN A 28 -8.42 19.52 5.69
CA ASN A 28 -8.81 20.36 6.82
C ASN A 28 -7.62 21.01 7.53
N ARG A 29 -6.56 21.31 6.77
CA ARG A 29 -5.31 21.85 7.29
C ARG A 29 -5.52 23.19 8.01
N THR A 30 -6.50 23.98 7.55
CA THR A 30 -6.84 25.29 8.09
C THR A 30 -7.97 25.28 9.10
N ASP A 31 -8.61 24.11 9.35
CA ASP A 31 -9.70 23.98 10.30
C ASP A 31 -9.21 24.14 11.75
N GLY A 32 -10.07 24.69 12.60
CA GLY A 32 -9.94 24.63 14.06
C GLY A 32 -10.16 23.20 14.59
N TYR A 33 -10.00 23.01 15.89
CA TYR A 33 -10.30 21.72 16.55
C TYR A 33 -11.80 21.56 16.78
N PRO A 34 -12.36 20.31 16.69
CA PRO A 34 -11.67 19.08 16.23
C PRO A 34 -11.41 19.08 14.71
N ARG A 35 -10.20 18.79 14.33
CA ARG A 35 -9.84 18.67 12.91
C ARG A 35 -10.34 17.35 12.35
N ARG A 36 -11.20 17.41 11.37
CA ARG A 36 -11.73 16.24 10.67
C ARG A 36 -10.66 15.62 9.77
N ARG A 37 -10.64 14.31 9.71
CA ARG A 37 -9.81 13.53 8.79
C ARG A 37 -10.72 12.66 7.95
N GLY A 38 -10.95 13.03 6.71
CA GLY A 38 -11.72 12.24 5.76
C GLY A 38 -10.78 11.33 4.96
N CYS A 39 -11.17 10.08 4.81
CA CYS A 39 -10.53 9.15 3.90
C CYS A 39 -11.47 8.84 2.75
N THR A 40 -10.92 8.38 1.63
CA THR A 40 -11.69 7.75 0.57
C THR A 40 -12.49 6.60 1.18
N ARG A 41 -13.75 6.45 0.79
CA ARG A 41 -14.66 5.38 1.26
C ARG A 41 -14.28 4.06 0.59
N VAL A 42 -13.11 3.54 0.91
CA VAL A 42 -12.45 2.44 0.20
C VAL A 42 -13.24 1.14 0.32
N ASP A 43 -13.64 0.79 1.53
CA ASP A 43 -14.43 -0.41 1.85
C ASP A 43 -15.75 -0.46 1.06
N GLU A 44 -16.46 0.65 1.00
CA GLU A 44 -17.73 0.75 0.28
C GLU A 44 -17.54 0.73 -1.25
N LEU A 45 -16.47 1.36 -1.76
CA LEU A 45 -16.12 1.32 -3.18
C LEU A 45 -15.76 -0.09 -3.62
N LEU A 46 -14.92 -0.79 -2.84
CA LEU A 46 -14.57 -2.19 -3.09
C LEU A 46 -15.80 -3.09 -3.04
N ALA A 47 -16.66 -2.92 -2.01
CA ALA A 47 -17.92 -3.66 -1.90
C ALA A 47 -18.89 -3.39 -3.06
N ALA A 48 -18.85 -2.20 -3.65
CA ALA A 48 -19.60 -1.85 -4.85
C ALA A 48 -18.96 -2.38 -6.15
N GLY A 49 -17.83 -3.09 -6.09
CA GLY A 49 -17.13 -3.63 -7.25
C GLY A 49 -16.34 -2.59 -8.06
N VAL A 50 -16.04 -1.43 -7.47
CA VAL A 50 -15.18 -0.43 -8.09
C VAL A 50 -13.72 -0.82 -7.89
N ASN A 51 -12.91 -0.75 -8.95
CA ASN A 51 -11.48 -0.94 -8.81
C ASN A 51 -10.86 0.24 -8.05
N VAL A 52 -10.29 -0.03 -6.89
CA VAL A 52 -9.58 0.97 -6.07
C VAL A 52 -8.13 0.59 -5.96
N CYS A 53 -7.23 1.51 -6.25
CA CYS A 53 -5.80 1.35 -6.03
C CYS A 53 -5.25 2.47 -5.14
N ILE A 54 -4.07 2.24 -4.60
CA ILE A 54 -3.36 3.20 -3.74
C ILE A 54 -2.31 3.92 -4.59
N GLY A 55 -2.28 5.24 -4.48
CA GLY A 55 -1.20 6.08 -4.96
C GLY A 55 -0.40 6.67 -3.81
N HIS A 56 0.84 7.05 -4.07
CA HIS A 56 1.65 7.84 -3.12
C HIS A 56 1.39 9.33 -3.29
N ASP A 57 1.08 9.73 -4.55
CA ASP A 57 0.92 11.11 -4.98
C ASP A 57 2.24 11.90 -4.78
N ASP A 58 2.18 13.00 -4.09
CA ASP A 58 3.31 13.90 -3.86
C ASP A 58 4.48 13.23 -3.13
N LEU A 59 5.70 13.60 -3.51
CA LEU A 59 6.94 13.14 -2.90
C LEU A 59 7.99 14.26 -2.95
N MET A 60 8.44 14.73 -1.77
CA MET A 60 9.48 15.76 -1.65
C MET A 60 9.17 17.03 -2.44
N ASP A 61 7.93 17.46 -2.45
CA ASP A 61 7.45 18.65 -3.15
C ASP A 61 6.82 19.67 -2.19
N PRO A 62 6.38 20.86 -2.67
CA PRO A 62 5.81 21.88 -1.80
C PRO A 62 4.50 21.51 -1.09
N TRP A 63 3.75 20.54 -1.62
CA TRP A 63 2.49 20.08 -1.05
C TRP A 63 2.71 19.03 0.04
N TYR A 64 3.63 18.10 -0.21
CA TYR A 64 3.98 17.03 0.70
C TYR A 64 5.51 16.83 0.71
N PRO A 65 6.27 17.62 1.52
CA PRO A 65 7.73 17.59 1.56
C PRO A 65 8.28 16.38 2.34
N MET A 66 7.63 15.25 2.30
CA MET A 66 7.93 14.04 3.05
C MET A 66 7.81 12.81 2.14
N GLY A 67 7.88 11.63 2.75
CA GLY A 67 7.70 10.37 2.05
C GLY A 67 8.99 9.82 1.45
N LYS A 68 8.95 8.55 1.11
CA LYS A 68 10.06 7.80 0.49
C LYS A 68 9.60 6.96 -0.71
N GLY A 69 8.38 7.19 -1.22
CA GLY A 69 7.82 6.42 -2.33
C GLY A 69 7.44 4.98 -1.98
N SER A 70 7.30 4.65 -0.69
CA SER A 70 6.96 3.31 -0.25
C SER A 70 5.47 3.04 -0.40
N MET A 71 5.11 2.13 -1.31
CA MET A 71 3.73 1.71 -1.49
C MET A 71 3.23 0.86 -0.32
N LEU A 72 4.10 0.04 0.30
CA LEU A 72 3.76 -0.66 1.55
C LEU A 72 3.46 0.34 2.68
N GLY A 73 4.24 1.42 2.78
CA GLY A 73 3.96 2.48 3.73
C GLY A 73 2.62 3.18 3.46
N ALA A 74 2.26 3.41 2.19
CA ALA A 74 0.96 3.98 1.82
C ALA A 74 -0.20 3.03 2.17
N ALA A 75 -0.02 1.72 1.92
CA ALA A 75 -0.97 0.68 2.31
C ALA A 75 -1.14 0.60 3.84
N ASN A 76 -0.04 0.65 4.59
CA ASN A 76 -0.07 0.67 6.05
C ASN A 76 -0.81 1.90 6.59
N LEU A 77 -0.55 3.10 6.06
CA LEU A 77 -1.28 4.30 6.46
C LEU A 77 -2.77 4.18 6.14
N LEU A 78 -3.12 3.67 4.96
CA LEU A 78 -4.51 3.47 4.58
C LEU A 78 -5.20 2.45 5.49
N MET A 79 -4.52 1.37 5.88
CA MET A 79 -5.01 0.39 6.84
C MET A 79 -5.52 1.06 8.12
N HIS A 80 -4.75 2.00 8.66
CA HIS A 80 -5.11 2.72 9.87
C HIS A 80 -6.21 3.76 9.63
N THR A 81 -6.09 4.55 8.58
CA THR A 81 -7.00 5.69 8.34
C THR A 81 -8.38 5.27 7.82
N ALA A 82 -8.45 4.17 7.08
CA ALA A 82 -9.70 3.58 6.59
C ALA A 82 -10.20 2.40 7.45
N GLN A 83 -9.50 2.08 8.57
CA GLN A 83 -9.84 1.00 9.50
C GLN A 83 -9.93 -0.40 8.84
N LEU A 84 -9.07 -0.66 7.84
CA LEU A 84 -9.00 -1.92 7.11
C LEU A 84 -8.01 -2.89 7.78
N SER A 85 -8.27 -3.29 9.03
CA SER A 85 -7.32 -4.03 9.87
C SER A 85 -7.64 -5.53 10.01
N GLY A 86 -8.66 -6.05 9.33
CA GLY A 86 -8.94 -7.47 9.26
C GLY A 86 -7.95 -8.22 8.36
N TYR A 87 -7.70 -9.51 8.61
CA TYR A 87 -6.76 -10.32 7.82
C TYR A 87 -7.07 -10.29 6.32
N ASP A 88 -8.33 -10.48 5.94
CA ASP A 88 -8.75 -10.43 4.53
C ASP A 88 -8.57 -9.03 3.94
N GLN A 89 -8.83 -7.98 4.73
CA GLN A 89 -8.67 -6.60 4.31
C GLN A 89 -7.21 -6.23 4.06
N ILE A 90 -6.27 -6.81 4.81
CA ILE A 90 -4.84 -6.60 4.60
C ILE A 90 -4.37 -7.22 3.29
N GLY A 91 -4.89 -8.39 2.91
CA GLY A 91 -4.69 -8.97 1.58
C GLY A 91 -5.18 -8.03 0.47
N GLN A 92 -6.36 -7.44 0.63
CA GLN A 92 -6.90 -6.44 -0.32
C GLN A 92 -6.00 -5.19 -0.45
N LEU A 93 -5.35 -4.75 0.64
CA LEU A 93 -4.41 -3.63 0.58
C LEU A 93 -3.19 -3.92 -0.29
N LEU A 94 -2.70 -5.17 -0.30
CA LEU A 94 -1.65 -5.58 -1.23
C LEU A 94 -2.17 -5.59 -2.67
N ASP A 95 -3.37 -6.09 -2.92
CA ASP A 95 -3.98 -6.03 -4.25
C ASP A 95 -4.11 -4.60 -4.74
N MET A 96 -4.42 -3.66 -3.86
CA MET A 96 -4.55 -2.24 -4.20
C MET A 96 -3.23 -1.58 -4.61
N ILE A 97 -2.07 -2.08 -4.17
CA ILE A 97 -0.75 -1.58 -4.60
C ILE A 97 -0.11 -2.44 -5.70
N THR A 98 -0.76 -3.51 -6.12
CA THR A 98 -0.28 -4.44 -7.14
C THR A 98 -1.29 -4.60 -8.27
N VAL A 99 -2.13 -5.62 -8.22
CA VAL A 99 -3.03 -6.00 -9.32
C VAL A 99 -4.06 -4.93 -9.64
N ASN A 100 -4.60 -4.21 -8.65
CA ASN A 100 -5.54 -3.12 -8.88
C ASN A 100 -4.85 -1.91 -9.52
N SER A 101 -3.61 -1.63 -9.11
CA SER A 101 -2.78 -0.59 -9.73
C SER A 101 -2.43 -0.94 -11.18
N ALA A 102 -2.06 -2.20 -11.45
CA ALA A 102 -1.79 -2.68 -12.80
C ALA A 102 -3.02 -2.55 -13.70
N ARG A 103 -4.20 -2.92 -13.20
CA ARG A 103 -5.47 -2.74 -13.91
C ARG A 103 -5.74 -1.26 -14.21
N THR A 104 -5.49 -0.37 -13.25
CA THR A 104 -5.65 1.08 -13.43
C THR A 104 -4.72 1.64 -14.50
N MET A 105 -3.51 1.10 -14.61
CA MET A 105 -2.51 1.48 -15.61
C MET A 105 -2.64 0.70 -16.93
N CYS A 106 -3.64 -0.17 -17.06
CA CYS A 106 -3.87 -1.02 -18.24
C CYS A 106 -2.65 -1.87 -18.62
N LEU A 107 -1.95 -2.43 -17.63
CA LEU A 107 -0.84 -3.35 -17.86
C LEU A 107 -1.39 -4.75 -18.18
N GLU A 108 -1.04 -5.30 -19.35
CA GLU A 108 -1.55 -6.59 -19.81
C GLU A 108 -0.68 -7.78 -19.37
N ASP A 109 0.63 -7.56 -19.18
CA ASP A 109 1.63 -8.57 -18.84
C ASP A 109 2.09 -8.50 -17.36
N TYR A 110 1.17 -8.13 -16.48
CA TYR A 110 1.44 -7.99 -15.05
C TYR A 110 0.99 -9.21 -14.25
N GLY A 111 1.83 -9.63 -13.32
CA GLY A 111 1.56 -10.74 -12.42
C GLY A 111 2.61 -11.85 -12.51
N ILE A 112 2.67 -12.71 -11.47
CA ILE A 112 3.60 -13.84 -11.42
C ILE A 112 2.93 -15.05 -12.10
N GLU A 113 2.90 -15.02 -13.43
CA GLU A 113 2.32 -16.04 -14.29
C GLU A 113 3.26 -16.35 -15.45
N GLU A 114 3.18 -17.57 -16.01
CA GLU A 114 3.96 -17.95 -17.18
C GLU A 114 3.59 -17.08 -18.39
N GLY A 115 4.61 -16.54 -19.04
CA GLY A 115 4.44 -15.66 -20.21
C GLY A 115 4.44 -14.18 -19.87
N ASN A 116 4.26 -13.79 -18.62
CA ASN A 116 4.34 -12.40 -18.20
C ASN A 116 5.79 -11.92 -18.04
N SER A 117 5.96 -10.62 -18.03
CA SER A 117 7.24 -9.99 -17.74
C SER A 117 7.69 -10.34 -16.31
N ALA A 118 8.93 -10.77 -16.16
CA ALA A 118 9.50 -11.09 -14.84
C ALA A 118 9.82 -9.79 -14.06
N ASP A 119 8.78 -9.09 -13.67
CA ASP A 119 8.79 -7.85 -12.89
C ASP A 119 8.17 -8.11 -11.52
N PHE A 120 9.00 -8.23 -10.48
CA PHE A 120 8.53 -8.52 -9.13
C PHE A 120 9.49 -7.99 -8.07
N VAL A 121 9.01 -7.95 -6.83
CA VAL A 121 9.80 -7.63 -5.64
C VAL A 121 9.82 -8.82 -4.70
N VAL A 122 10.93 -8.99 -3.98
CA VAL A 122 11.05 -9.94 -2.88
C VAL A 122 11.07 -9.12 -1.59
N LEU A 123 10.12 -9.41 -0.72
CA LEU A 123 9.91 -8.69 0.53
C LEU A 123 10.48 -9.49 1.72
N ASP A 124 11.00 -8.80 2.73
CA ASP A 124 11.41 -9.41 4.00
C ASP A 124 10.19 -9.69 4.90
N ALA A 125 9.30 -10.53 4.41
CA ALA A 125 8.06 -10.92 5.10
C ALA A 125 7.65 -12.33 4.69
N ASP A 126 7.10 -13.09 5.63
CA ASP A 126 6.64 -14.45 5.39
C ASP A 126 5.18 -14.49 4.94
N THR A 127 4.42 -13.46 5.28
CA THR A 127 3.01 -13.33 4.95
C THR A 127 2.65 -11.95 4.39
N PRO A 128 1.57 -11.84 3.62
CA PRO A 128 0.98 -10.55 3.21
C PRO A 128 0.68 -9.63 4.41
N PHE A 129 0.25 -10.23 5.51
CA PHE A 129 -0.05 -9.52 6.75
C PHE A 129 1.21 -8.83 7.30
N ASP A 130 2.32 -9.57 7.42
CA ASP A 130 3.58 -9.04 7.90
C ASP A 130 4.16 -7.99 6.95
N ALA A 131 4.03 -8.18 5.65
CA ALA A 131 4.50 -7.21 4.67
C ALA A 131 3.91 -5.81 4.90
N VAL A 132 2.59 -5.72 5.10
CA VAL A 132 1.90 -4.44 5.34
C VAL A 132 2.10 -3.97 6.77
N ARG A 133 1.93 -4.86 7.76
CA ARG A 133 2.04 -4.53 9.19
C ARG A 133 3.40 -3.95 9.56
N LEU A 134 4.46 -4.59 9.09
CA LEU A 134 5.84 -4.21 9.39
C LEU A 134 6.39 -3.15 8.43
N THR A 135 5.69 -2.87 7.33
CA THR A 135 6.26 -2.08 6.21
C THR A 135 7.66 -2.58 5.86
N CYS A 136 7.75 -3.90 5.66
CA CYS A 136 9.02 -4.61 5.57
C CYS A 136 9.91 -4.07 4.44
N GLU A 137 11.21 -4.38 4.51
CA GLU A 137 12.16 -4.00 3.47
C GLU A 137 11.93 -4.82 2.19
N CYS A 138 12.17 -4.17 1.05
CA CYS A 138 12.25 -4.84 -0.23
C CYS A 138 13.68 -5.34 -0.43
N LEU A 139 13.87 -6.68 -0.37
CA LEU A 139 15.20 -7.29 -0.49
C LEU A 139 15.71 -7.26 -1.92
N TYR A 140 14.84 -7.54 -2.89
CA TYR A 140 15.20 -7.51 -4.30
C TYR A 140 14.08 -6.82 -5.10
N VAL A 141 14.52 -6.01 -6.06
CA VAL A 141 13.67 -5.52 -7.14
C VAL A 141 14.15 -6.16 -8.43
N VAL A 142 13.27 -6.92 -9.07
CA VAL A 142 13.55 -7.57 -10.34
C VAL A 142 12.74 -6.90 -11.44
N ARG A 143 13.42 -6.50 -12.50
CA ARG A 143 12.81 -5.90 -13.68
C ARG A 143 13.23 -6.66 -14.92
N ARG A 144 12.26 -7.22 -15.65
CA ARG A 144 12.49 -8.05 -16.85
C ARG A 144 13.55 -9.13 -16.61
N GLY A 145 13.42 -9.86 -15.49
CA GLY A 145 14.32 -10.93 -15.09
C GLY A 145 15.70 -10.49 -14.61
N LYS A 146 15.96 -9.19 -14.43
CA LYS A 146 17.23 -8.66 -13.90
C LYS A 146 17.03 -8.01 -12.54
N ILE A 147 17.92 -8.34 -11.60
CA ILE A 147 17.96 -7.63 -10.31
C ILE A 147 18.46 -6.21 -10.58
N VAL A 148 17.64 -5.22 -10.25
CA VAL A 148 17.94 -3.79 -10.41
C VAL A 148 18.21 -3.09 -9.09
N CYS A 149 17.78 -3.70 -7.98
CA CYS A 149 18.09 -3.23 -6.62
C CYS A 149 18.16 -4.43 -5.67
N GLU A 150 19.10 -4.37 -4.73
CA GLU A 150 19.28 -5.35 -3.67
C GLU A 150 19.47 -4.62 -2.35
N THR A 151 18.79 -5.09 -1.31
CA THR A 151 18.90 -4.56 0.05
C THR A 151 19.26 -5.70 1.00
N ALA A 152 20.26 -5.52 1.83
CA ALA A 152 20.61 -6.51 2.85
C ALA A 152 19.50 -6.58 3.91
N PRO A 153 19.09 -7.79 4.35
CA PRO A 153 18.12 -7.95 5.43
C PRO A 153 18.61 -7.25 6.70
N ALA A 154 17.67 -6.61 7.41
CA ALA A 154 17.98 -6.00 8.69
C ALA A 154 18.26 -7.09 9.73
N ARG A 155 19.43 -7.01 10.39
CA ARG A 155 19.77 -7.87 11.53
C ARG A 155 19.56 -7.12 12.82
N ARG A 156 18.73 -7.66 13.69
CA ARG A 156 18.43 -7.08 15.01
C ARG A 156 18.86 -8.05 16.09
N GLU A 157 19.72 -7.59 16.99
CA GLU A 157 20.21 -8.38 18.12
C GLU A 157 19.76 -7.73 19.43
N LEU A 158 19.04 -8.48 20.22
CA LEU A 158 18.73 -8.15 21.61
C LEU A 158 19.87 -8.63 22.51
N ARG A 159 20.49 -7.73 23.24
CA ARG A 159 21.54 -8.04 24.23
C ARG A 159 21.02 -7.68 25.60
N PHE A 160 20.60 -8.68 26.35
CA PHE A 160 20.04 -8.51 27.69
C PHE A 160 20.44 -9.66 28.62
N GLY A 161 20.77 -9.36 29.85
CA GLY A 161 21.11 -10.38 30.87
C GLY A 161 22.29 -11.29 30.49
N GLY A 162 23.26 -10.79 29.69
CA GLY A 162 24.41 -11.57 29.25
C GLY A 162 24.12 -12.52 28.09
N ARG A 163 22.91 -12.47 27.51
CA ARG A 163 22.51 -13.24 26.35
C ARG A 163 22.38 -12.34 25.12
N THR A 164 22.62 -12.93 23.94
CA THR A 164 22.37 -12.28 22.66
C THR A 164 21.40 -13.15 21.86
N GLU A 165 20.30 -12.58 21.44
CA GLU A 165 19.24 -13.24 20.67
C GLU A 165 18.95 -12.43 19.41
N THR A 166 18.78 -13.11 18.28
CA THR A 166 18.28 -12.45 17.08
C THR A 166 16.77 -12.34 17.20
N ILE A 167 16.23 -11.15 16.95
CA ILE A 167 14.80 -10.90 16.96
C ILE A 167 14.32 -10.43 15.59
N ASP A 168 13.19 -10.94 15.20
CA ASP A 168 12.33 -10.36 14.16
C ASP A 168 10.95 -10.14 14.76
N PHE A 169 10.10 -9.44 14.07
CA PHE A 169 8.73 -9.16 14.50
C PHE A 169 7.70 -9.89 13.62
N LYS A 170 8.15 -10.89 12.89
CA LYS A 170 7.28 -11.74 12.06
C LYS A 170 6.39 -12.64 12.95
N LEU A 171 5.20 -12.97 12.46
CA LEU A 171 4.24 -13.84 13.14
C LEU A 171 4.27 -15.24 12.54
#